data_72d7b655775fd8a6e73357a28deebfb5
#
_entry.id   72d7b655775fd8a6e73357a28deebfb5
#
_cell.length_a   1.000
_cell.length_b   1.000
_cell.length_c   1.000
_cell.angle_alpha   90.00
_cell.angle_beta   90.00
_cell.angle_gamma   90.00
#
_symmetry.space_group_name_H-M   'P 1'
#
loop_
_entity.id
_entity.type
_entity.pdbx_description
1 polymer ?
#
loop_
_entity_poly.entity_id
_entity_poly.type
_entity_poly.pdbx_seq_one_letter_code
_entity_poly.pdbx_strand_id
1 'polypeptide(L)'
;MRGIVVALIGFTLLAACAGPDPHAGHTSTAVPPPPAGPFRTLDEVVRWTRAASGRCADARPATMAEFTSYLGADRAKLYEPFVAEWATCAVPPFTKVGLVLFKPDGVRELQEFWRSGLADGSLTENPDFSFGDGFALTSEELGTGELGLRHLWCKPVEGTHAEQVPAGVDGCVFATTAGHH
;
A
#
# COMPACT_ATOMS: atom_id res chain seq x y z
N MET A 1 4.80 33.15 -83.21
CA MET A 1 4.07 33.88 -82.17
C MET A 1 3.85 32.91 -81.04
N ARG A 2 4.57 33.13 -79.94
CA ARG A 2 4.61 32.21 -78.78
C ARG A 2 3.68 32.73 -77.70
N GLY A 3 2.62 31.99 -77.38
CA GLY A 3 1.73 32.29 -76.25
C GLY A 3 2.25 31.70 -75.00
N ILE A 4 2.40 32.56 -73.99
CA ILE A 4 2.80 32.16 -72.58
C ILE A 4 1.53 31.96 -71.80
N VAL A 5 1.34 30.74 -71.31
CA VAL A 5 0.28 30.41 -70.33
C VAL A 5 0.87 30.54 -68.93
N VAL A 6 0.33 31.45 -68.14
CA VAL A 6 0.68 31.63 -66.72
C VAL A 6 -0.34 30.78 -65.89
N ALA A 7 0.17 29.78 -65.21
CA ALA A 7 -0.62 29.01 -64.25
C ALA A 7 -0.53 29.65 -62.90
N LEU A 8 -1.66 30.11 -62.36
CA LEU A 8 -1.83 30.58 -61.01
C LEU A 8 -2.07 29.38 -60.08
N ILE A 9 -1.11 29.09 -59.23
CA ILE A 9 -1.23 28.08 -58.14
C ILE A 9 -1.84 28.76 -56.91
N GLY A 10 -3.08 28.49 -56.66
CA GLY A 10 -3.77 28.91 -55.43
C GLY A 10 -3.28 28.11 -54.22
N PHE A 11 -2.64 28.77 -53.24
CA PHE A 11 -2.31 28.20 -51.95
C PHE A 11 -3.53 28.33 -51.03
N THR A 12 -4.21 27.23 -50.75
CA THR A 12 -5.24 27.15 -49.70
C THR A 12 -4.55 26.90 -48.35
N LEU A 13 -4.51 27.90 -47.51
CA LEU A 13 -4.10 27.79 -46.10
C LEU A 13 -5.22 27.05 -45.31
N LEU A 14 -4.99 25.78 -45.00
CA LEU A 14 -5.78 25.06 -44.01
C LEU A 14 -5.33 25.52 -42.60
N ALA A 15 -6.11 26.39 -41.99
CA ALA A 15 -6.00 26.69 -40.56
C ALA A 15 -6.45 25.49 -39.77
N ALA A 16 -5.50 24.69 -39.25
CA ALA A 16 -5.77 23.67 -38.26
C ALA A 16 -6.08 24.34 -36.92
N CYS A 17 -7.35 24.35 -36.52
CA CYS A 17 -7.74 24.65 -35.16
C CYS A 17 -7.22 23.52 -34.26
N ALA A 18 -6.09 23.72 -33.61
CA ALA A 18 -5.65 22.92 -32.48
C ALA A 18 -6.57 23.26 -31.30
N GLY A 19 -7.60 22.42 -31.10
CA GLY A 19 -8.39 22.47 -29.88
C GLY A 19 -7.50 22.07 -28.68
N PRO A 20 -7.72 22.64 -27.49
CA PRO A 20 -7.01 22.19 -26.31
C PRO A 20 -7.37 20.74 -26.04
N ASP A 21 -6.36 19.88 -26.00
CA ASP A 21 -6.50 18.47 -25.63
C ASP A 21 -7.08 18.36 -24.20
N PRO A 22 -8.26 17.73 -24.01
CA PRO A 22 -8.85 17.55 -22.69
C PRO A 22 -8.12 16.46 -21.87
N HIS A 23 -7.05 15.88 -22.38
CA HIS A 23 -6.18 14.94 -21.69
C HIS A 23 -4.96 15.59 -21.04
N ALA A 24 -5.10 16.84 -20.55
CA ALA A 24 -4.10 17.44 -19.70
C ALA A 24 -3.92 16.58 -18.44
N GLY A 25 -2.97 15.67 -18.53
CA GLY A 25 -2.12 15.16 -17.47
C GLY A 25 -2.76 14.90 -16.12
N HIS A 26 -3.39 13.74 -15.93
CA HIS A 26 -3.25 13.08 -14.63
C HIS A 26 -1.76 12.72 -14.52
N THR A 27 -0.96 13.63 -13.96
CA THR A 27 0.34 13.28 -13.41
C THR A 27 0.05 12.28 -12.30
N SER A 28 0.14 10.98 -12.63
CA SER A 28 0.16 9.92 -11.65
C SER A 28 1.39 10.20 -10.78
N THR A 29 1.16 10.85 -9.66
CA THR A 29 2.22 11.07 -8.68
C THR A 29 2.61 9.69 -8.19
N ALA A 30 3.72 9.16 -8.68
CA ALA A 30 4.21 7.84 -8.27
C ALA A 30 4.30 7.83 -6.76
N VAL A 31 3.69 6.81 -6.14
CA VAL A 31 3.78 6.59 -4.70
C VAL A 31 5.26 6.55 -4.32
N PRO A 32 5.73 7.37 -3.37
CA PRO A 32 7.13 7.31 -2.96
C PRO A 32 7.43 5.89 -2.46
N PRO A 33 8.51 5.27 -2.94
CA PRO A 33 8.88 3.95 -2.45
C PRO A 33 9.08 4.01 -0.93
N PRO A 34 8.75 2.91 -0.20
CA PRO A 34 9.13 2.82 1.19
C PRO A 34 10.64 2.96 1.31
N PRO A 35 11.16 3.52 2.41
CA PRO A 35 12.60 3.70 2.61
C PRO A 35 13.33 2.36 2.51
N ALA A 36 14.61 2.42 2.13
CA ALA A 36 15.49 1.24 2.02
C ALA A 36 15.90 0.76 3.42
N GLY A 37 14.94 0.28 4.22
CA GLY A 37 15.15 -0.27 5.55
C GLY A 37 13.96 -0.06 6.47
N PRO A 38 13.96 -0.73 7.64
CA PRO A 38 12.81 -0.71 8.53
C PRO A 38 12.60 0.66 9.14
N PHE A 39 11.35 1.09 9.23
CA PHE A 39 10.97 2.22 10.06
C PHE A 39 11.27 1.91 11.53
N ARG A 40 11.78 2.91 12.25
CA ARG A 40 12.17 2.79 13.66
C ARG A 40 11.30 3.59 14.61
N THR A 41 10.52 4.52 14.08
CA THR A 41 9.63 5.38 14.85
C THR A 41 8.26 5.46 14.20
N LEU A 42 7.24 5.62 15.03
CA LEU A 42 5.86 5.82 14.57
C LEU A 42 5.72 7.08 13.70
N ASP A 43 6.49 8.13 14.00
CA ASP A 43 6.50 9.36 13.21
C ASP A 43 7.02 9.15 11.78
N GLU A 44 7.94 8.22 11.56
CA GLU A 44 8.39 7.85 10.20
C GLU A 44 7.26 7.18 9.43
N VAL A 45 6.54 6.25 10.06
CA VAL A 45 5.37 5.58 9.45
C VAL A 45 4.30 6.61 9.08
N VAL A 46 3.96 7.51 10.01
CA VAL A 46 2.97 8.58 9.80
C VAL A 46 3.39 9.50 8.64
N ARG A 47 4.63 9.98 8.64
CA ARG A 47 5.14 10.88 7.58
C ARG A 47 5.12 10.21 6.20
N TRP A 48 5.58 8.95 6.14
CA TRP A 48 5.58 8.20 4.89
C TRP A 48 4.15 7.97 4.39
N THR A 49 3.25 7.48 5.24
CA THR A 49 1.85 7.23 4.87
C THR A 49 1.18 8.52 4.37
N ARG A 50 1.41 9.65 5.04
CA ARG A 50 0.91 10.95 4.60
C ARG A 50 1.45 11.36 3.23
N ALA A 51 2.76 11.23 3.03
CA ALA A 51 3.39 11.58 1.77
C ALA A 51 2.94 10.69 0.62
N ALA A 52 2.79 9.38 0.89
CA ALA A 52 2.44 8.38 -0.11
C ALA A 52 0.95 8.41 -0.49
N SER A 53 0.05 8.64 0.48
CA SER A 53 -1.40 8.67 0.24
C SER A 53 -1.97 10.07 -0.03
N GLY A 54 -1.22 11.13 0.28
CA GLY A 54 -1.75 12.51 0.30
C GLY A 54 -2.80 12.77 1.39
N ARG A 55 -3.00 11.82 2.32
CA ARG A 55 -4.06 11.80 3.34
C ARG A 55 -3.43 11.61 4.72
N CYS A 56 -4.24 11.32 5.75
CA CYS A 56 -3.70 11.03 7.09
C CYS A 56 -3.15 12.26 7.84
N ALA A 57 -3.69 13.45 7.51
CA ALA A 57 -3.24 14.71 8.13
C ALA A 57 -3.52 14.77 9.65
N ASP A 58 -4.56 14.05 10.10
CA ASP A 58 -5.03 13.97 11.48
C ASP A 58 -4.42 12.78 12.26
N ALA A 59 -3.35 12.17 11.74
CA ALA A 59 -2.70 11.05 12.40
C ALA A 59 -2.29 11.42 13.84
N ARG A 60 -2.66 10.57 14.78
CA ARG A 60 -2.31 10.72 16.21
C ARG A 60 -1.88 9.38 16.80
N PRO A 61 -0.89 9.39 17.68
CA PRO A 61 -0.59 8.23 18.52
C PRO A 61 -1.81 7.77 19.28
N ALA A 62 -1.90 6.48 19.51
CA ALA A 62 -2.98 5.85 20.25
C ALA A 62 -2.43 4.90 21.33
N THR A 63 -3.20 4.67 22.35
CA THR A 63 -2.85 3.75 23.43
C THR A 63 -3.15 2.30 23.02
N MET A 64 -2.55 1.34 23.72
CA MET A 64 -2.86 -0.09 23.51
C MET A 64 -4.35 -0.40 23.76
N ALA A 65 -4.99 0.29 24.70
CA ALA A 65 -6.43 0.15 24.93
C ALA A 65 -7.26 0.64 23.72
N GLU A 66 -6.84 1.72 23.07
CA GLU A 66 -7.46 2.20 21.82
C GLU A 66 -7.19 1.22 20.66
N PHE A 67 -6.00 0.63 20.58
CA PHE A 67 -5.67 -0.42 19.62
C PHE A 67 -6.60 -1.63 19.78
N THR A 68 -6.74 -2.13 21.00
CA THR A 68 -7.65 -3.24 21.32
C THR A 68 -9.11 -2.90 21.00
N SER A 69 -9.54 -1.70 21.36
CA SER A 69 -10.91 -1.23 21.05
C SER A 69 -11.16 -1.10 19.56
N TYR A 70 -10.15 -0.69 18.80
CA TYR A 70 -10.24 -0.50 17.35
C TYR A 70 -10.30 -1.82 16.57
N LEU A 71 -9.44 -2.77 16.92
CA LEU A 71 -9.36 -4.06 16.23
C LEU A 71 -10.41 -5.09 16.71
N GLY A 72 -10.93 -4.91 17.92
CA GLY A 72 -11.62 -5.95 18.66
C GLY A 72 -10.64 -6.80 19.47
N ALA A 73 -11.08 -7.29 20.62
CA ALA A 73 -10.20 -7.94 21.60
C ALA A 73 -9.51 -9.20 21.07
N ASP A 74 -10.21 -10.02 20.28
CA ASP A 74 -9.65 -11.28 19.79
C ASP A 74 -8.60 -11.04 18.71
N ARG A 75 -8.84 -10.12 17.79
CA ARG A 75 -7.86 -9.74 16.77
C ARG A 75 -6.66 -9.02 17.38
N ALA A 76 -6.87 -8.11 18.32
CA ALA A 76 -5.80 -7.39 18.99
C ALA A 76 -4.79 -8.30 19.67
N LYS A 77 -5.25 -9.38 20.34
CA LYS A 77 -4.38 -10.39 20.99
C LYS A 77 -3.37 -11.02 20.03
N LEU A 78 -3.71 -11.12 18.74
CA LEU A 78 -2.83 -11.73 17.73
C LEU A 78 -1.67 -10.81 17.37
N TYR A 79 -1.81 -9.50 17.51
CA TYR A 79 -0.81 -8.51 17.08
C TYR A 79 -0.12 -7.79 18.24
N GLU A 80 -0.84 -7.52 19.34
CA GLU A 80 -0.36 -6.75 20.50
C GLU A 80 1.01 -7.17 21.02
N PRO A 81 1.37 -8.48 21.10
CA PRO A 81 2.69 -8.89 21.58
C PRO A 81 3.85 -8.34 20.76
N PHE A 82 3.64 -8.07 19.46
CA PHE A 82 4.66 -7.67 18.50
C PHE A 82 4.69 -6.16 18.23
N VAL A 83 3.65 -5.43 18.65
CA VAL A 83 3.50 -3.99 18.40
C VAL A 83 4.28 -3.18 19.44
N ALA A 84 5.08 -2.21 18.97
CA ALA A 84 5.73 -1.23 19.81
C ALA A 84 4.85 0.00 20.04
N GLU A 85 4.35 0.56 18.93
CA GLU A 85 3.55 1.77 18.94
C GLU A 85 2.51 1.68 17.81
N TRP A 86 1.45 2.46 17.92
CA TRP A 86 0.49 2.59 16.84
C TRP A 86 -0.17 3.97 16.82
N ALA A 87 -0.70 4.35 15.67
CA ALA A 87 -1.47 5.55 15.46
C ALA A 87 -2.72 5.25 14.66
N THR A 88 -3.65 6.18 14.66
CA THR A 88 -4.81 6.15 13.77
C THR A 88 -4.90 7.44 12.98
N CYS A 89 -5.46 7.37 11.80
CA CYS A 89 -5.85 8.53 11.00
C CYS A 89 -7.11 8.24 10.19
N ALA A 90 -7.80 9.30 9.77
CA ALA A 90 -8.88 9.21 8.80
C ALA A 90 -8.32 9.21 7.37
N VAL A 91 -8.78 8.26 6.56
CA VAL A 91 -8.44 8.15 5.14
C VAL A 91 -9.73 7.83 4.38
N PRO A 92 -10.39 8.80 3.73
CA PRO A 92 -11.56 8.52 2.91
C PRO A 92 -11.23 7.53 1.77
N PRO A 93 -12.10 6.54 1.46
CA PRO A 93 -13.43 6.30 2.05
C PRO A 93 -13.42 5.60 3.41
N PHE A 94 -12.27 5.24 3.97
CA PHE A 94 -12.16 4.59 5.28
C PHE A 94 -12.44 5.60 6.40
N THR A 95 -13.19 5.21 7.41
CA THR A 95 -13.44 6.07 8.58
C THR A 95 -12.21 6.19 9.47
N LYS A 96 -11.39 5.14 9.52
CA LYS A 96 -10.16 5.07 10.30
C LYS A 96 -9.22 4.01 9.74
N VAL A 97 -7.94 4.30 9.75
CA VAL A 97 -6.85 3.35 9.43
C VAL A 97 -5.86 3.34 10.58
N GLY A 98 -5.44 2.16 10.99
CA GLY A 98 -4.37 1.96 11.96
C GLY A 98 -3.02 1.92 11.25
N LEU A 99 -2.05 2.62 11.86
CA LEU A 99 -0.65 2.59 11.46
C LEU A 99 0.13 1.93 12.60
N VAL A 100 0.81 0.85 12.33
CA VAL A 100 1.43 -0.02 13.32
C VAL A 100 2.93 0.01 13.14
N LEU A 101 3.66 0.32 14.19
CA LEU A 101 5.11 0.12 14.27
C LEU A 101 5.37 -1.15 15.09
N PHE A 102 6.12 -2.09 14.54
CA PHE A 102 6.51 -3.29 15.26
C PHE A 102 7.74 -3.05 16.14
N LYS A 103 7.88 -3.87 17.19
CA LYS A 103 9.10 -3.97 17.99
C LYS A 103 10.29 -4.37 17.10
N PRO A 104 11.53 -4.09 17.52
CA PRO A 104 12.69 -4.75 16.92
C PRO A 104 12.43 -6.27 16.88
N ASP A 105 12.68 -6.93 15.75
CA ASP A 105 12.33 -8.34 15.51
C ASP A 105 10.83 -8.70 15.53
N GLY A 106 9.93 -7.77 15.89
CA GLY A 106 8.50 -8.04 16.04
C GLY A 106 7.82 -8.61 14.79
N VAL A 107 8.23 -8.20 13.60
CA VAL A 107 7.72 -8.78 12.35
C VAL A 107 8.16 -10.24 12.20
N ARG A 108 9.41 -10.58 12.56
CA ARG A 108 9.91 -11.96 12.52
C ARG A 108 9.20 -12.85 13.55
N GLU A 109 9.05 -12.35 14.78
CA GLU A 109 8.33 -13.07 15.84
C GLU A 109 6.85 -13.30 15.47
N LEU A 110 6.21 -12.31 14.84
CA LEU A 110 4.86 -12.45 14.30
C LEU A 110 4.78 -13.53 13.21
N GLN A 111 5.75 -13.61 12.31
CA GLN A 111 5.83 -14.66 11.29
C GLN A 111 5.96 -16.06 11.94
N GLU A 112 6.83 -16.21 12.93
CA GLU A 112 7.00 -17.46 13.68
C GLU A 112 5.71 -17.88 14.39
N PHE A 113 5.02 -16.92 15.02
CA PHE A 113 3.73 -17.12 15.68
C PHE A 113 2.66 -17.59 14.69
N TRP A 114 2.50 -16.91 13.56
CA TRP A 114 1.51 -17.29 12.54
C TRP A 114 1.81 -18.63 11.91
N ARG A 115 3.06 -18.86 11.53
CA ARG A 115 3.47 -20.16 10.98
C ARG A 115 3.16 -21.32 11.92
N SER A 116 3.46 -21.15 13.21
CA SER A 116 3.20 -22.17 14.21
C SER A 116 1.71 -22.40 14.40
N GLY A 117 0.93 -21.32 14.56
CA GLY A 117 -0.51 -21.42 14.76
C GLY A 117 -1.28 -21.97 13.57
N LEU A 118 -0.82 -21.72 12.33
CA LEU A 118 -1.38 -22.35 11.13
C LEU A 118 -1.02 -23.83 11.04
N ALA A 119 0.17 -24.22 11.49
CA ALA A 119 0.62 -25.61 11.46
C ALA A 119 -0.10 -26.48 12.51
N ASP A 120 -0.38 -25.94 13.69
CA ASP A 120 -1.08 -26.68 14.77
C ASP A 120 -2.61 -26.47 14.74
N GLY A 121 -3.12 -25.63 13.86
CA GLY A 121 -4.56 -25.36 13.66
C GLY A 121 -5.17 -24.40 14.67
N SER A 122 -4.38 -23.74 15.51
CA SER A 122 -4.85 -22.67 16.41
C SER A 122 -5.19 -21.38 15.67
N LEU A 123 -4.61 -21.20 14.47
CA LEU A 123 -4.96 -20.17 13.49
C LEU A 123 -5.46 -20.84 12.20
N THR A 124 -6.39 -20.20 11.52
CA THR A 124 -6.98 -20.71 10.27
C THR A 124 -6.65 -19.87 9.05
N GLU A 125 -6.30 -18.61 9.26
CA GLU A 125 -6.10 -17.60 8.22
C GLU A 125 -4.74 -16.88 8.38
N ASN A 126 -4.23 -16.35 7.28
CA ASN A 126 -3.05 -15.50 7.29
C ASN A 126 -3.35 -14.15 8.00
N PRO A 127 -2.31 -13.40 8.43
CA PRO A 127 -2.50 -12.04 8.93
C PRO A 127 -3.17 -11.14 7.89
N ASP A 128 -4.03 -10.27 8.34
CA ASP A 128 -4.86 -9.40 7.49
C ASP A 128 -4.39 -7.93 7.44
N PHE A 129 -3.17 -7.63 7.91
CA PHE A 129 -2.56 -6.32 7.72
C PHE A 129 -1.77 -6.25 6.42
N SER A 130 -1.54 -5.03 5.95
CA SER A 130 -0.63 -4.74 4.84
C SER A 130 0.73 -4.35 5.40
N PHE A 131 1.76 -5.13 5.11
CA PHE A 131 3.08 -5.03 5.71
C PHE A 131 4.06 -4.24 4.86
N GLY A 132 4.79 -3.34 5.50
CA GLY A 132 6.04 -2.75 5.04
C GLY A 132 7.22 -3.27 5.88
N ASP A 133 8.40 -2.65 5.71
CA ASP A 133 9.59 -3.02 6.49
C ASP A 133 9.51 -2.41 7.91
N GLY A 134 9.23 -3.24 8.91
CA GLY A 134 9.08 -2.86 10.31
C GLY A 134 7.74 -2.24 10.71
N PHE A 135 6.79 -2.11 9.80
CA PHE A 135 5.48 -1.52 10.05
C PHE A 135 4.35 -2.22 9.29
N ALA A 136 3.11 -1.88 9.63
CA ALA A 136 1.93 -2.29 8.86
C ALA A 136 0.80 -1.26 8.89
N LEU A 137 -0.12 -1.39 7.94
CA LEU A 137 -1.42 -0.71 7.93
C LEU A 137 -2.53 -1.73 8.13
N THR A 138 -3.58 -1.34 8.85
CA THR A 138 -4.74 -2.21 9.10
C THR A 138 -5.76 -2.25 7.95
N SER A 139 -5.50 -1.50 6.89
CA SER A 139 -6.32 -1.49 5.67
C SER A 139 -5.57 -2.15 4.52
N GLU A 140 -6.13 -3.25 4.03
CA GLU A 140 -5.63 -3.95 2.85
C GLU A 140 -5.74 -3.07 1.60
N GLU A 141 -6.91 -2.50 1.36
CA GLU A 141 -7.17 -1.70 0.16
C GLU A 141 -6.23 -0.49 0.05
N LEU A 142 -6.01 0.24 1.16
CA LEU A 142 -5.03 1.31 1.17
C LEU A 142 -3.59 0.76 1.09
N GLY A 143 -3.27 -0.23 1.89
CA GLY A 143 -1.90 -0.72 2.04
C GLY A 143 -1.40 -1.44 0.80
N THR A 144 -2.00 -2.55 0.43
CA THR A 144 -1.59 -3.34 -0.74
C THR A 144 -2.13 -2.76 -2.05
N GLY A 145 -3.36 -2.27 -2.06
CA GLY A 145 -3.99 -1.74 -3.26
C GLY A 145 -3.42 -0.40 -3.73
N GLU A 146 -3.28 0.57 -2.82
CA GLU A 146 -2.84 1.92 -3.21
C GLU A 146 -1.36 2.17 -2.93
N LEU A 147 -0.81 1.65 -1.83
CA LEU A 147 0.53 2.00 -1.36
C LEU A 147 1.61 0.95 -1.67
N GLY A 148 1.24 -0.16 -2.30
CA GLY A 148 2.19 -1.19 -2.71
C GLY A 148 2.82 -1.96 -1.56
N LEU A 149 2.18 -1.96 -0.38
CA LEU A 149 2.54 -2.83 0.72
C LEU A 149 2.21 -4.29 0.37
N ARG A 150 2.57 -5.23 1.22
CA ARG A 150 2.44 -6.66 0.92
C ARG A 150 1.63 -7.38 1.98
N HIS A 151 0.94 -8.44 1.57
CA HIS A 151 0.36 -9.40 2.49
C HIS A 151 1.46 -10.30 3.06
N LEU A 152 1.31 -10.72 4.30
CA LEU A 152 2.13 -11.79 4.88
C LEU A 152 1.35 -13.12 4.77
N TRP A 153 1.90 -14.08 4.05
CA TRP A 153 1.34 -15.42 3.91
C TRP A 153 2.28 -16.45 4.53
N CYS A 154 1.82 -17.11 5.58
CA CYS A 154 2.45 -18.29 6.17
C CYS A 154 1.65 -19.57 5.84
N LYS A 155 0.57 -19.45 5.08
CA LYS A 155 -0.20 -20.50 4.44
C LYS A 155 -0.44 -20.11 2.99
N PRO A 156 -0.21 -21.01 2.03
CA PRO A 156 -0.48 -20.74 0.62
C PRO A 156 -1.91 -20.27 0.40
N VAL A 157 -2.07 -19.28 -0.49
CA VAL A 157 -3.39 -18.81 -0.95
C VAL A 157 -3.58 -19.33 -2.36
N GLU A 158 -4.53 -20.26 -2.51
CA GLU A 158 -4.82 -20.91 -3.80
C GLU A 158 -5.49 -19.92 -4.77
N GLY A 159 -5.25 -20.14 -6.07
CA GLY A 159 -5.90 -19.38 -7.14
C GLY A 159 -5.39 -17.95 -7.33
N THR A 160 -4.30 -17.57 -6.67
CA THR A 160 -3.69 -16.25 -6.83
C THR A 160 -2.41 -16.32 -7.66
N HIS A 161 -2.19 -15.30 -8.49
CA HIS A 161 -0.95 -15.08 -9.26
C HIS A 161 -0.12 -13.94 -8.66
N ALA A 162 -0.12 -13.82 -7.33
CA ALA A 162 0.61 -12.77 -6.63
C ALA A 162 2.13 -12.97 -6.78
N GLU A 163 2.86 -11.88 -7.00
CA GLU A 163 4.31 -11.89 -6.85
C GLU A 163 4.64 -12.15 -5.39
N GLN A 164 5.53 -13.10 -5.14
CA GLN A 164 5.94 -13.50 -3.80
C GLN A 164 7.44 -13.28 -3.61
N VAL A 165 7.81 -12.75 -2.47
CA VAL A 165 9.21 -12.67 -2.02
C VAL A 165 9.36 -13.38 -0.68
N PRO A 166 10.48 -14.04 -0.42
CA PRO A 166 10.72 -14.68 0.87
C PRO A 166 10.54 -13.70 2.03
N ALA A 167 9.87 -14.13 3.08
CA ALA A 167 9.84 -13.45 4.36
C ALA A 167 11.05 -13.85 5.22
N GLY A 168 11.17 -13.29 6.42
CA GLY A 168 12.29 -13.58 7.31
C GLY A 168 12.24 -14.97 7.96
N VAL A 169 11.12 -15.68 7.85
CA VAL A 169 10.88 -17.01 8.43
C VAL A 169 10.52 -17.99 7.32
N ASP A 170 11.19 -19.13 7.29
CA ASP A 170 10.91 -20.19 6.33
C ASP A 170 9.45 -20.64 6.38
N GLY A 171 8.81 -20.76 5.22
CA GLY A 171 7.39 -21.09 5.10
C GLY A 171 6.47 -19.88 5.12
N CYS A 172 7.00 -18.66 5.31
CA CYS A 172 6.26 -17.43 5.11
C CYS A 172 6.81 -16.66 3.90
N VAL A 173 5.93 -15.92 3.22
CA VAL A 173 6.27 -15.05 2.09
C VAL A 173 5.54 -13.71 2.22
N PHE A 174 6.12 -12.66 1.69
CA PHE A 174 5.40 -11.44 1.40
C PHE A 174 4.89 -11.48 -0.03
N ALA A 175 3.59 -11.22 -0.19
CA ALA A 175 2.92 -11.32 -1.48
C ALA A 175 2.23 -10.00 -1.86
N THR A 176 2.30 -9.66 -3.14
CA THR A 176 1.41 -8.66 -3.74
C THR A 176 0.17 -9.38 -4.25
N THR A 177 -1.02 -8.85 -4.00
CA THR A 177 -2.18 -9.31 -4.77
C THR A 177 -2.01 -8.83 -6.20
N ALA A 178 -2.14 -9.74 -7.16
CA ALA A 178 -2.38 -9.32 -8.53
C ALA A 178 -3.64 -8.45 -8.48
N GLY A 179 -3.51 -7.18 -8.83
CA GLY A 179 -4.64 -6.27 -8.81
C GLY A 179 -5.82 -6.91 -9.52
N HIS A 180 -6.97 -6.86 -8.89
CA HIS A 180 -8.22 -7.23 -9.55
C HIS A 180 -8.44 -6.22 -10.69
N HIS A 181 -8.17 -6.65 -11.89
CA HIS A 181 -8.53 -5.95 -13.12
C HIS A 181 -9.95 -6.34 -13.52
#